data_8d7a5f598174a8a705b5810380fd5125
#
_entry.id   8d7a5f598174a8a705b5810380fd5125
#
_cell.length_a   1.000
_cell.length_b   1.000
_cell.length_c   1.000
_cell.angle_alpha   90.00
_cell.angle_beta   90.00
_cell.angle_gamma   90.00
#
_symmetry.space_group_name_H-M   'P 1'
#
loop_
_entity.id
_entity.type
_entity.pdbx_description
1 polymer ?
#
loop_
_entity_poly.entity_id
_entity_poly.type
_entity_poly.pdbx_seq_one_letter_code
_entity_poly.pdbx_strand_id
1 'polypeptide(L)'
;MSSNNKKRMSAAKDTKGTVKRLLGYLSAYKLRFIFVVICIAVSAATVAYSAVFIQDLIDDYITPLLTQSQVDFTGLKQYLVKVAIILFAGAVAAYLYNRFMVVIGQGILKKIRDEMFSHMQKLPIRYFDTHAHGDIMSHYTNDTDTLRQMISQSIPQLLNSVMTIVVVFISMLSISFWLTLIVVAFVFIILKVIGSVAGRSGKYFIKQQVSLGDVNGYVEEMINGQKVVKVFCHEEKSIEEFKELNDKLFHSADNANKFANIAMPVNAQVGNISYVIVAIVGGILAINGIGSFT
;
A
#
# COMPACT_ATOMS: atom_id res chain seq x y z
N MET A 1 28.66 26.94 -11.77
CA MET A 1 28.76 25.55 -12.26
C MET A 1 27.73 24.71 -11.52
N SER A 2 26.51 24.74 -11.98
CA SER A 2 25.44 23.92 -11.41
C SER A 2 24.55 23.43 -12.53
N SER A 3 24.98 22.36 -13.18
CA SER A 3 24.19 21.62 -14.15
C SER A 3 24.45 20.15 -13.86
N ASN A 4 23.57 19.51 -13.13
CA ASN A 4 23.30 18.08 -13.30
C ASN A 4 22.75 17.39 -12.04
N ASN A 5 21.66 17.87 -11.49
CA ASN A 5 20.94 17.01 -10.55
C ASN A 5 19.50 16.70 -11.01
N LYS A 6 19.30 16.60 -12.33
CA LYS A 6 18.21 15.81 -12.91
C LYS A 6 18.65 14.34 -12.99
N LYS A 7 19.00 13.70 -11.89
CA LYS A 7 18.86 12.25 -11.79
C LYS A 7 17.34 11.98 -11.79
N ARG A 8 16.73 11.99 -12.99
CA ARG A 8 15.52 11.21 -13.24
C ARG A 8 15.73 9.89 -12.56
N MET A 9 14.80 9.48 -11.70
CA MET A 9 14.66 8.07 -11.35
C MET A 9 14.55 7.32 -12.68
N SER A 10 15.68 6.84 -13.18
CA SER A 10 15.70 6.02 -14.36
C SER A 10 15.00 4.74 -13.94
N ALA A 11 13.80 4.51 -14.46
CA ALA A 11 13.19 3.20 -14.39
C ALA A 11 14.28 2.19 -14.76
N ALA A 12 14.43 1.14 -13.94
CA ALA A 12 15.47 0.14 -14.13
C ALA A 12 15.50 -0.26 -15.61
N LYS A 13 16.66 -0.11 -16.26
CA LYS A 13 16.84 -0.34 -17.70
C LYS A 13 16.35 -1.73 -18.16
N ASP A 14 16.33 -2.70 -17.23
CA ASP A 14 15.81 -4.05 -17.41
C ASP A 14 14.97 -4.51 -16.21
N THR A 15 13.72 -4.07 -16.17
CA THR A 15 12.76 -4.47 -15.11
C THR A 15 12.52 -5.99 -15.12
N LYS A 16 12.45 -6.62 -16.31
CA LYS A 16 12.21 -8.07 -16.41
C LYS A 16 13.38 -8.88 -15.87
N GLY A 17 14.62 -8.49 -16.18
CA GLY A 17 15.82 -9.13 -15.64
C GLY A 17 15.94 -8.98 -14.13
N THR A 18 15.60 -7.80 -13.59
CA THR A 18 15.60 -7.55 -12.15
C THR A 18 14.57 -8.42 -11.42
N VAL A 19 13.34 -8.48 -11.91
CA VAL A 19 12.28 -9.35 -11.35
C VAL A 19 12.69 -10.83 -11.42
N LYS A 20 13.27 -11.29 -12.55
CA LYS A 20 13.74 -12.67 -12.68
C LYS A 20 14.85 -13.01 -11.68
N ARG A 21 15.79 -12.09 -11.42
CA ARG A 21 16.83 -12.28 -10.40
C ARG A 21 16.24 -12.38 -9.00
N LEU A 22 15.28 -11.51 -8.66
CA LEU A 22 14.58 -11.55 -7.37
C LEU A 22 13.80 -12.85 -7.17
N LEU A 23 13.10 -13.32 -8.21
CA LEU A 23 12.44 -14.62 -8.19
C LEU A 23 13.45 -15.77 -8.04
N GLY A 24 14.65 -15.63 -8.61
CA GLY A 24 15.76 -16.57 -8.42
C GLY A 24 16.22 -16.69 -6.96
N TYR A 25 16.30 -15.56 -6.23
CA TYR A 25 16.60 -15.58 -4.79
C TYR A 25 15.46 -16.20 -3.96
N LEU A 26 14.20 -15.91 -4.31
CA LEU A 26 13.03 -16.52 -3.67
C LEU A 26 12.95 -18.02 -3.90
N SER A 27 13.39 -18.51 -5.06
CA SER A 27 13.37 -19.94 -5.40
C SER A 27 14.23 -20.80 -4.45
N ALA A 28 15.27 -20.23 -3.83
CA ALA A 28 16.06 -20.90 -2.79
C ALA A 28 15.23 -21.22 -1.53
N TYR A 29 14.12 -20.51 -1.32
CA TYR A 29 13.22 -20.66 -0.16
C TYR A 29 11.83 -21.18 -0.57
N LYS A 30 11.72 -21.89 -1.72
CA LYS A 30 10.44 -22.30 -2.32
C LYS A 30 9.45 -22.97 -1.37
N LEU A 31 9.92 -23.90 -0.51
CA LEU A 31 9.05 -24.59 0.44
C LEU A 31 8.46 -23.64 1.49
N ARG A 32 9.30 -22.75 2.04
CA ARG A 32 8.84 -21.73 3.00
C ARG A 32 7.89 -20.73 2.34
N PHE A 33 8.15 -20.38 1.08
CA PHE A 33 7.30 -19.46 0.33
C PHE A 33 5.94 -20.08 -0.01
N ILE A 34 5.89 -21.37 -0.39
CA ILE A 34 4.62 -22.12 -0.55
C ILE A 34 3.81 -22.12 0.74
N PHE A 35 4.47 -22.39 1.87
CA PHE A 35 3.82 -22.33 3.19
C PHE A 35 3.24 -20.94 3.49
N VAL A 36 3.98 -19.86 3.16
CA VAL A 36 3.49 -18.48 3.26
C VAL A 36 2.23 -18.26 2.43
N VAL A 37 2.22 -18.72 1.16
CA VAL A 37 1.05 -18.58 0.28
C VAL A 37 -0.16 -19.32 0.86
N ILE A 38 0.01 -20.51 1.42
CA ILE A 38 -1.04 -21.26 2.09
C ILE A 38 -1.57 -20.49 3.30
N CYS A 39 -0.70 -19.95 4.14
CA CYS A 39 -1.10 -19.14 5.29
C CYS A 39 -1.85 -17.86 4.87
N ILE A 40 -1.43 -17.21 3.78
CA ILE A 40 -2.14 -16.06 3.22
C ILE A 40 -3.54 -16.48 2.74
N ALA A 41 -3.67 -17.62 2.06
CA ALA A 41 -4.96 -18.13 1.60
C ALA A 41 -5.91 -18.41 2.78
N VAL A 42 -5.42 -19.05 3.84
CA VAL A 42 -6.19 -19.30 5.06
C VAL A 42 -6.61 -17.98 5.72
N SER A 43 -5.70 -17.02 5.85
CA SER A 43 -6.00 -15.69 6.41
C SER A 43 -7.07 -14.96 5.59
N ALA A 44 -6.95 -14.96 4.26
CA ALA A 44 -7.91 -14.32 3.36
C ALA A 44 -9.29 -15.00 3.43
N ALA A 45 -9.33 -16.33 3.48
CA ALA A 45 -10.57 -17.09 3.65
C ALA A 45 -11.26 -16.77 4.98
N THR A 46 -10.48 -16.63 6.06
CA THR A 46 -11.00 -16.23 7.38
C THR A 46 -11.61 -14.83 7.36
N VAL A 47 -10.99 -13.88 6.66
CA VAL A 47 -11.54 -12.53 6.50
C VAL A 47 -12.87 -12.56 5.75
N ALA A 48 -12.98 -13.33 4.66
CA ALA A 48 -14.24 -13.47 3.94
C ALA A 48 -15.31 -14.18 4.79
N TYR A 49 -14.94 -15.23 5.52
CA TYR A 49 -15.85 -15.92 6.44
C TYR A 49 -16.37 -15.00 7.55
N SER A 50 -15.53 -14.07 8.05
CA SER A 50 -15.93 -13.10 9.06
C SER A 50 -17.04 -12.13 8.60
N ALA A 51 -17.26 -11.99 7.31
CA ALA A 51 -18.37 -11.20 6.76
C ALA A 51 -19.67 -12.03 6.67
N VAL A 52 -19.56 -13.33 6.40
CA VAL A 52 -20.73 -14.21 6.19
C VAL A 52 -21.27 -14.78 7.50
N PHE A 53 -20.40 -15.05 8.49
CA PHE A 53 -20.84 -15.70 9.74
C PHE A 53 -21.93 -14.93 10.51
N ILE A 54 -22.02 -13.61 10.32
CA ILE A 54 -23.05 -12.78 10.96
C ILE A 54 -24.45 -13.15 10.43
N GLN A 55 -24.55 -13.45 9.14
CA GLN A 55 -25.78 -13.92 8.53
C GLN A 55 -26.19 -15.26 9.13
N ASP A 56 -25.32 -16.26 9.11
CA ASP A 56 -25.59 -17.59 9.69
C ASP A 56 -25.94 -17.48 11.18
N LEU A 57 -25.30 -16.59 11.93
CA LEU A 57 -25.56 -16.35 13.34
C LEU A 57 -26.99 -15.83 13.58
N ILE A 58 -27.43 -14.88 12.76
CA ILE A 58 -28.79 -14.29 12.90
C ILE A 58 -29.84 -15.28 12.44
N ASP A 59 -29.68 -15.85 11.26
CA ASP A 59 -30.72 -16.65 10.60
C ASP A 59 -30.89 -18.04 11.27
N ASP A 60 -29.79 -18.73 11.56
CA ASP A 60 -29.81 -20.11 12.05
C ASP A 60 -29.87 -20.22 13.58
N TYR A 61 -29.37 -19.21 14.31
CA TYR A 61 -29.23 -19.31 15.77
C TYR A 61 -30.04 -18.26 16.52
N ILE A 62 -30.07 -16.99 16.13
CA ILE A 62 -30.79 -15.95 16.89
C ILE A 62 -32.27 -15.95 16.55
N THR A 63 -32.66 -15.96 15.28
CA THR A 63 -34.05 -15.89 14.86
C THR A 63 -34.90 -17.08 15.41
N PRO A 64 -34.41 -18.33 15.36
CA PRO A 64 -35.14 -19.45 15.97
C PRO A 64 -35.28 -19.34 17.49
N LEU A 65 -34.30 -18.76 18.19
CA LEU A 65 -34.36 -18.57 19.65
C LEU A 65 -35.43 -17.57 20.07
N LEU A 66 -35.79 -16.61 19.23
CA LEU A 66 -36.84 -15.62 19.50
C LEU A 66 -38.25 -16.21 19.42
N THR A 67 -38.40 -17.34 18.72
CA THR A 67 -39.70 -18.02 18.51
C THR A 67 -39.94 -19.20 19.46
N GLN A 68 -38.93 -19.62 20.23
CA GLN A 68 -39.02 -20.76 21.16
C GLN A 68 -39.47 -20.33 22.56
N SER A 69 -40.37 -21.09 23.14
CA SER A 69 -40.86 -20.88 24.53
C SER A 69 -39.82 -21.24 25.60
N GLN A 70 -38.86 -22.11 25.29
CA GLN A 70 -37.69 -22.42 26.12
C GLN A 70 -36.43 -22.12 25.32
N VAL A 71 -35.62 -21.16 25.81
CA VAL A 71 -34.43 -20.70 25.13
C VAL A 71 -33.25 -21.63 25.46
N ASP A 72 -32.79 -22.42 24.47
CA ASP A 72 -31.59 -23.25 24.59
C ASP A 72 -30.41 -22.60 23.87
N PHE A 73 -29.44 -22.11 24.63
CA PHE A 73 -28.23 -21.47 24.13
C PHE A 73 -27.11 -22.45 23.72
N THR A 74 -27.34 -23.77 23.83
CA THR A 74 -26.27 -24.77 23.59
C THR A 74 -25.75 -24.70 22.13
N GLY A 75 -26.65 -24.62 21.16
CA GLY A 75 -26.31 -24.50 19.74
C GLY A 75 -25.57 -23.22 19.44
N LEU A 76 -26.05 -22.09 19.94
CA LEU A 76 -25.40 -20.78 19.79
C LEU A 76 -23.99 -20.79 20.37
N LYS A 77 -23.78 -21.35 21.57
CA LYS A 77 -22.46 -21.45 22.19
C LYS A 77 -21.50 -22.29 21.37
N GLN A 78 -21.96 -23.43 20.85
CA GLN A 78 -21.12 -24.29 19.99
C GLN A 78 -20.73 -23.57 18.70
N TYR A 79 -21.66 -22.85 18.06
CA TYR A 79 -21.35 -22.07 16.86
C TYR A 79 -20.37 -20.95 17.14
N LEU A 80 -20.52 -20.18 18.20
CA LEU A 80 -19.59 -19.12 18.60
C LEU A 80 -18.18 -19.66 18.88
N VAL A 81 -18.06 -20.82 19.53
CA VAL A 81 -16.77 -21.49 19.76
C VAL A 81 -16.14 -21.91 18.42
N LYS A 82 -16.91 -22.46 17.49
CA LYS A 82 -16.43 -22.80 16.13
C LYS A 82 -15.91 -21.57 15.40
N VAL A 83 -16.67 -20.48 15.40
CA VAL A 83 -16.25 -19.19 14.79
C VAL A 83 -14.98 -18.66 15.45
N ALA A 84 -14.91 -18.68 16.78
CA ALA A 84 -13.71 -18.25 17.50
C ALA A 84 -12.46 -19.04 17.11
N ILE A 85 -12.58 -20.37 16.94
CA ILE A 85 -11.48 -21.23 16.49
C ILE A 85 -11.04 -20.85 15.06
N ILE A 86 -11.99 -20.62 14.15
CA ILE A 86 -11.68 -20.22 12.76
C ILE A 86 -10.96 -18.87 12.74
N LEU A 87 -11.47 -17.86 13.47
CA LEU A 87 -10.85 -16.54 13.55
C LEU A 87 -9.45 -16.61 14.18
N PHE A 88 -9.28 -17.44 15.23
CA PHE A 88 -7.99 -17.67 15.85
C PHE A 88 -7.00 -18.33 14.88
N ALA A 89 -7.45 -19.34 14.12
CA ALA A 89 -6.62 -19.98 13.09
C ALA A 89 -6.18 -18.97 12.00
N GLY A 90 -7.07 -18.05 11.59
CA GLY A 90 -6.75 -16.96 10.67
C GLY A 90 -5.70 -16.00 11.24
N ALA A 91 -5.82 -15.63 12.52
CA ALA A 91 -4.85 -14.78 13.20
C ALA A 91 -3.47 -15.45 13.31
N VAL A 92 -3.44 -16.74 13.65
CA VAL A 92 -2.20 -17.54 13.67
C VAL A 92 -1.59 -17.63 12.27
N ALA A 93 -2.39 -17.87 11.24
CA ALA A 93 -1.92 -17.90 9.86
C ALA A 93 -1.34 -16.55 9.43
N ALA A 94 -1.97 -15.43 9.82
CA ALA A 94 -1.48 -14.08 9.57
C ALA A 94 -0.14 -13.82 10.27
N TYR A 95 0.01 -14.24 11.51
CA TYR A 95 1.28 -14.16 12.23
C TYR A 95 2.37 -14.99 11.56
N LEU A 96 2.06 -16.23 11.17
CA LEU A 96 3.02 -17.14 10.57
C LEU A 96 3.52 -16.63 9.23
N TYR A 97 2.65 -16.21 8.31
CA TYR A 97 3.13 -15.72 7.01
C TYR A 97 4.02 -14.47 7.15
N ASN A 98 3.68 -13.54 8.05
CA ASN A 98 4.52 -12.38 8.33
C ASN A 98 5.89 -12.82 8.90
N ARG A 99 5.90 -13.72 9.87
CA ARG A 99 7.13 -14.23 10.50
C ARG A 99 8.03 -14.93 9.50
N PHE A 100 7.48 -15.81 8.66
CA PHE A 100 8.24 -16.50 7.64
C PHE A 100 8.76 -15.56 6.55
N MET A 101 7.99 -14.57 6.14
CA MET A 101 8.45 -13.58 5.15
C MET A 101 9.60 -12.73 5.66
N VAL A 102 9.59 -12.36 6.95
CA VAL A 102 10.75 -11.69 7.57
C VAL A 102 11.99 -12.59 7.50
N VAL A 103 11.86 -13.87 7.84
CA VAL A 103 12.99 -14.83 7.81
C VAL A 103 13.53 -15.01 6.38
N ILE A 104 12.62 -15.16 5.39
CA ILE A 104 13.01 -15.26 3.97
C ILE A 104 13.71 -13.97 3.53
N GLY A 105 13.13 -12.80 3.84
CA GLY A 105 13.68 -11.50 3.46
C GLY A 105 15.08 -11.27 4.05
N GLN A 106 15.28 -11.57 5.33
CA GLN A 106 16.60 -11.45 5.96
C GLN A 106 17.63 -12.44 5.39
N GLY A 107 17.20 -13.67 5.07
CA GLY A 107 18.07 -14.66 4.43
C GLY A 107 18.52 -14.22 3.02
N ILE A 108 17.61 -13.69 2.21
CA ILE A 108 17.91 -13.13 0.88
C ILE A 108 18.85 -11.93 1.02
N LEU A 109 18.55 -11.03 1.96
CA LEU A 109 19.35 -9.83 2.18
C LEU A 109 20.78 -10.16 2.61
N LYS A 110 20.94 -11.14 3.50
CA LYS A 110 22.27 -11.64 3.86
C LYS A 110 23.04 -12.10 2.61
N LYS A 111 22.41 -12.92 1.77
CA LYS A 111 23.02 -13.43 0.54
C LYS A 111 23.42 -12.30 -0.41
N ILE A 112 22.54 -11.32 -0.59
CA ILE A 112 22.82 -10.14 -1.45
C ILE A 112 24.02 -9.36 -0.89
N ARG A 113 24.09 -9.11 0.41
CA ARG A 113 25.23 -8.40 1.03
C ARG A 113 26.54 -9.19 0.89
N ASP A 114 26.50 -10.50 1.06
CA ASP A 114 27.67 -11.36 0.88
C ASP A 114 28.16 -11.30 -0.59
N GLU A 115 27.26 -11.39 -1.56
CA GLU A 115 27.57 -11.28 -2.98
C GLU A 115 28.11 -9.88 -3.36
N MET A 116 27.49 -8.80 -2.84
CA MET A 116 27.94 -7.43 -3.04
C MET A 116 29.35 -7.20 -2.50
N PHE A 117 29.62 -7.68 -1.26
CA PHE A 117 30.93 -7.54 -0.66
C PHE A 117 32.00 -8.32 -1.44
N SER A 118 31.68 -9.57 -1.80
CA SER A 118 32.59 -10.40 -2.61
C SER A 118 32.88 -9.79 -3.98
N HIS A 119 31.90 -9.12 -4.59
CA HIS A 119 32.08 -8.40 -5.86
C HIS A 119 32.93 -7.15 -5.65
N MET A 120 32.66 -6.35 -4.63
CA MET A 120 33.41 -5.15 -4.29
C MET A 120 34.91 -5.43 -4.12
N GLN A 121 35.27 -6.53 -3.46
CA GLN A 121 36.68 -6.92 -3.27
C GLN A 121 37.41 -7.26 -4.59
N LYS A 122 36.68 -7.54 -5.66
CA LYS A 122 37.24 -7.86 -6.98
C LYS A 122 37.31 -6.67 -7.92
N LEU A 123 36.79 -5.50 -7.50
CA LEU A 123 36.83 -4.28 -8.32
C LEU A 123 38.23 -3.69 -8.35
N PRO A 124 38.65 -3.10 -9.50
CA PRO A 124 39.91 -2.42 -9.60
C PRO A 124 39.92 -1.14 -8.75
N ILE A 125 41.12 -0.73 -8.26
CA ILE A 125 41.31 0.48 -7.43
C ILE A 125 40.71 1.71 -8.10
N ARG A 126 40.82 1.84 -9.42
CA ARG A 126 40.25 2.94 -10.21
C ARG A 126 38.76 3.15 -9.95
N TYR A 127 38.02 2.09 -9.61
CA TYR A 127 36.60 2.20 -9.28
C TYR A 127 36.38 3.04 -8.02
N PHE A 128 37.20 2.82 -7.00
CA PHE A 128 37.14 3.54 -5.72
C PHE A 128 37.63 4.99 -5.84
N ASP A 129 38.55 5.24 -6.76
CA ASP A 129 39.05 6.61 -7.06
C ASP A 129 38.01 7.45 -7.81
N THR A 130 37.14 6.82 -8.58
CA THR A 130 36.15 7.51 -9.42
C THR A 130 34.74 7.58 -8.83
N HIS A 131 34.44 6.85 -7.73
CA HIS A 131 33.15 6.84 -7.08
C HIS A 131 33.27 7.30 -5.63
N ALA A 132 32.34 8.15 -5.20
CA ALA A 132 32.32 8.61 -3.81
C ALA A 132 32.05 7.43 -2.84
N HIS A 133 32.83 7.35 -1.77
CA HIS A 133 32.65 6.30 -0.75
C HIS A 133 31.24 6.29 -0.16
N GLY A 134 30.60 7.47 -0.04
CA GLY A 134 29.21 7.60 0.39
C GLY A 134 28.20 6.94 -0.55
N ASP A 135 28.43 7.01 -1.87
CA ASP A 135 27.56 6.35 -2.85
C ASP A 135 27.68 4.82 -2.73
N ILE A 136 28.90 4.31 -2.57
CA ILE A 136 29.16 2.88 -2.36
C ILE A 136 28.49 2.41 -1.07
N MET A 137 28.62 3.18 0.02
CA MET A 137 28.00 2.85 1.30
C MET A 137 26.48 2.92 1.24
N SER A 138 25.91 3.84 0.44
CA SER A 138 24.47 3.93 0.22
C SER A 138 23.86 2.65 -0.36
N HIS A 139 24.57 1.93 -1.23
CA HIS A 139 24.14 0.62 -1.72
C HIS A 139 24.04 -0.42 -0.60
N TYR A 140 24.96 -0.40 0.38
CA TYR A 140 24.92 -1.33 1.52
C TYR A 140 23.88 -0.99 2.57
N THR A 141 23.47 0.27 2.67
CA THR A 141 22.49 0.75 3.66
C THR A 141 21.13 0.95 3.03
N ASN A 142 20.94 1.98 2.22
CA ASN A 142 19.66 2.43 1.71
C ASN A 142 19.05 1.44 0.69
N ASP A 143 19.86 0.99 -0.28
CA ASP A 143 19.34 0.10 -1.33
C ASP A 143 19.02 -1.28 -0.78
N THR A 144 19.87 -1.81 0.12
CA THR A 144 19.59 -3.09 0.78
C THR A 144 18.39 -3.01 1.72
N ASP A 145 18.16 -1.88 2.41
CA ASP A 145 16.97 -1.70 3.25
C ASP A 145 15.68 -1.59 2.40
N THR A 146 15.76 -0.91 1.26
CA THR A 146 14.66 -0.85 0.29
C THR A 146 14.31 -2.24 -0.25
N LEU A 147 15.30 -3.07 -0.57
CA LEU A 147 15.10 -4.46 -0.97
C LEU A 147 14.48 -5.29 0.16
N ARG A 148 14.92 -5.10 1.40
CA ARG A 148 14.35 -5.74 2.58
C ARG A 148 12.87 -5.40 2.70
N GLN A 149 12.51 -4.13 2.61
CA GLN A 149 11.12 -3.66 2.70
C GLN A 149 10.27 -4.25 1.57
N MET A 150 10.80 -4.28 0.36
CA MET A 150 10.11 -4.86 -0.78
C MET A 150 9.84 -6.36 -0.57
N ILE A 151 10.83 -7.14 -0.19
CA ILE A 151 10.70 -8.60 -0.04
C ILE A 151 9.86 -8.95 1.18
N SER A 152 10.13 -8.31 2.34
CA SER A 152 9.49 -8.69 3.61
C SER A 152 8.11 -8.09 3.83
N GLN A 153 7.75 -7.01 3.12
CA GLN A 153 6.48 -6.29 3.30
C GLN A 153 5.67 -6.18 2.00
N SER A 154 6.26 -5.62 0.93
CA SER A 154 5.49 -5.32 -0.29
C SER A 154 5.01 -6.57 -1.02
N ILE A 155 5.84 -7.60 -1.16
CA ILE A 155 5.45 -8.86 -1.81
C ILE A 155 4.34 -9.58 -1.04
N PRO A 156 4.46 -9.84 0.30
CA PRO A 156 3.37 -10.46 1.07
C PRO A 156 2.09 -9.64 1.04
N GLN A 157 2.18 -8.32 1.15
CA GLN A 157 1.02 -7.43 1.10
C GLN A 157 0.30 -7.52 -0.24
N LEU A 158 1.05 -7.55 -1.35
CA LEU A 158 0.47 -7.71 -2.69
C LEU A 158 -0.23 -9.07 -2.83
N LEU A 159 0.42 -10.14 -2.40
CA LEU A 159 -0.16 -11.48 -2.44
C LEU A 159 -1.43 -11.56 -1.57
N ASN A 160 -1.37 -11.02 -0.36
CA ASN A 160 -2.53 -10.98 0.54
C ASN A 160 -3.69 -10.18 -0.07
N SER A 161 -3.41 -9.01 -0.66
CA SER A 161 -4.44 -8.19 -1.32
C SER A 161 -5.09 -8.93 -2.49
N VAL A 162 -4.30 -9.56 -3.36
CA VAL A 162 -4.82 -10.34 -4.49
C VAL A 162 -5.67 -11.50 -4.00
N MET A 163 -5.19 -12.28 -3.02
CA MET A 163 -5.93 -13.41 -2.46
C MET A 163 -7.24 -12.95 -1.81
N THR A 164 -7.21 -11.87 -1.03
CA THR A 164 -8.41 -11.30 -0.41
C THR A 164 -9.43 -10.87 -1.45
N ILE A 165 -9.00 -10.15 -2.50
CA ILE A 165 -9.89 -9.73 -3.58
C ILE A 165 -10.54 -10.94 -4.26
N VAL A 166 -9.76 -11.97 -4.57
CA VAL A 166 -10.27 -13.18 -5.23
C VAL A 166 -11.28 -13.90 -4.32
N VAL A 167 -10.95 -14.12 -3.06
CA VAL A 167 -11.82 -14.84 -2.12
C VAL A 167 -13.10 -14.05 -1.86
N VAL A 168 -13.01 -12.74 -1.62
CA VAL A 168 -14.20 -11.88 -1.41
C VAL A 168 -15.06 -11.84 -2.66
N PHE A 169 -14.46 -11.71 -3.84
CA PHE A 169 -15.21 -11.71 -5.11
C PHE A 169 -15.98 -13.02 -5.33
N ILE A 170 -15.34 -14.17 -5.08
CA ILE A 170 -16.00 -15.48 -5.17
C ILE A 170 -17.14 -15.57 -4.13
N SER A 171 -16.91 -15.14 -2.90
CA SER A 171 -17.96 -15.13 -1.85
C SER A 171 -19.15 -14.24 -2.26
N MET A 172 -18.91 -13.06 -2.82
CA MET A 172 -19.97 -12.18 -3.30
C MET A 172 -20.80 -12.82 -4.43
N LEU A 173 -20.14 -13.49 -5.39
CA LEU A 173 -20.83 -14.20 -6.46
C LEU A 173 -21.69 -15.37 -5.92
N SER A 174 -21.23 -16.04 -4.87
CA SER A 174 -21.98 -17.14 -4.23
C SER A 174 -23.22 -16.64 -3.50
N ILE A 175 -23.21 -15.40 -2.97
CA ILE A 175 -24.35 -14.81 -2.28
C ILE A 175 -25.37 -14.26 -3.29
N SER A 176 -24.95 -13.38 -4.19
CA SER A 176 -25.83 -12.80 -5.20
C SER A 176 -25.08 -12.22 -6.39
N PHE A 177 -25.36 -12.71 -7.58
CA PHE A 177 -24.81 -12.20 -8.82
C PHE A 177 -25.18 -10.74 -9.09
N TRP A 178 -26.45 -10.37 -8.85
CA TRP A 178 -26.93 -9.00 -9.12
C TRP A 178 -26.31 -7.96 -8.21
N LEU A 179 -26.17 -8.26 -6.91
CA LEU A 179 -25.53 -7.37 -5.96
C LEU A 179 -24.03 -7.24 -6.26
N THR A 180 -23.37 -8.32 -6.67
CA THR A 180 -21.96 -8.29 -7.09
C THR A 180 -21.74 -7.36 -8.28
N LEU A 181 -22.66 -7.38 -9.26
CA LEU A 181 -22.57 -6.48 -10.43
C LEU A 181 -22.62 -5.00 -10.01
N ILE A 182 -23.51 -4.66 -9.08
CA ILE A 182 -23.61 -3.29 -8.54
C ILE A 182 -22.31 -2.88 -7.85
N VAL A 183 -21.78 -3.73 -6.96
CA VAL A 183 -20.53 -3.44 -6.25
C VAL A 183 -19.37 -3.27 -7.23
N VAL A 184 -19.25 -4.11 -8.25
CA VAL A 184 -18.23 -4.00 -9.29
C VAL A 184 -18.35 -2.66 -10.03
N ALA A 185 -19.57 -2.22 -10.36
CA ALA A 185 -19.78 -0.90 -10.97
C ALA A 185 -19.28 0.24 -10.07
N PHE A 186 -19.56 0.18 -8.75
CA PHE A 186 -19.02 1.15 -7.79
C PHE A 186 -17.50 1.12 -7.69
N VAL A 187 -16.88 -0.07 -7.73
CA VAL A 187 -15.40 -0.19 -7.77
C VAL A 187 -14.84 0.54 -8.99
N PHE A 188 -15.44 0.41 -10.17
CA PHE A 188 -15.02 1.16 -11.36
C PHE A 188 -15.18 2.69 -11.19
N ILE A 189 -16.26 3.14 -10.56
CA ILE A 189 -16.47 4.56 -10.25
C ILE A 189 -15.37 5.06 -9.30
N ILE A 190 -15.08 4.32 -8.23
CA ILE A 190 -14.01 4.64 -7.27
C ILE A 190 -12.66 4.74 -7.98
N LEU A 191 -12.31 3.77 -8.82
CA LEU A 191 -11.04 3.76 -9.56
C LEU A 191 -10.91 4.98 -10.48
N LYS A 192 -11.97 5.38 -11.18
CA LYS A 192 -11.98 6.60 -12.00
C LYS A 192 -11.81 7.86 -11.17
N VAL A 193 -12.53 7.97 -10.06
CA VAL A 193 -12.47 9.14 -9.16
C VAL A 193 -11.08 9.27 -8.57
N ILE A 194 -10.54 8.19 -7.97
CA ILE A 194 -9.19 8.17 -7.37
C ILE A 194 -8.14 8.47 -8.45
N GLY A 195 -8.22 7.85 -9.62
CA GLY A 195 -7.31 8.09 -10.74
C GLY A 195 -7.30 9.57 -11.18
N SER A 196 -8.46 10.21 -11.24
CA SER A 196 -8.57 11.65 -11.57
C SER A 196 -7.94 12.53 -10.49
N VAL A 197 -8.22 12.24 -9.21
CA VAL A 197 -7.67 12.97 -8.07
C VAL A 197 -6.14 12.78 -7.99
N ALA A 198 -5.67 11.56 -8.11
CA ALA A 198 -4.23 11.24 -8.08
C ALA A 198 -3.46 11.90 -9.23
N GLY A 199 -4.04 11.92 -10.44
CA GLY A 199 -3.44 12.59 -11.58
C GLY A 199 -3.31 14.10 -11.40
N ARG A 200 -4.30 14.76 -10.79
CA ARG A 200 -4.24 16.20 -10.46
C ARG A 200 -3.26 16.48 -9.33
N SER A 201 -3.34 15.70 -8.25
CA SER A 201 -2.41 15.78 -7.11
C SER A 201 -0.95 15.64 -7.56
N GLY A 202 -0.65 14.63 -8.39
CA GLY A 202 0.70 14.40 -8.92
C GLY A 202 1.28 15.59 -9.68
N LYS A 203 0.47 16.30 -10.48
CA LYS A 203 0.91 17.52 -11.17
C LYS A 203 1.28 18.63 -10.19
N TYR A 204 0.52 18.82 -9.12
CA TYR A 204 0.81 19.84 -8.11
C TYR A 204 2.00 19.45 -7.24
N PHE A 205 2.20 18.16 -6.92
CA PHE A 205 3.42 17.71 -6.24
C PHE A 205 4.69 17.96 -7.05
N ILE A 206 4.63 17.80 -8.38
CA ILE A 206 5.78 18.15 -9.24
C ILE A 206 6.04 19.66 -9.18
N LYS A 207 5.01 20.51 -9.22
CA LYS A 207 5.18 21.97 -9.07
C LYS A 207 5.74 22.33 -7.69
N GLN A 208 5.25 21.71 -6.63
CA GLN A 208 5.76 21.89 -5.27
C GLN A 208 7.25 21.55 -5.19
N GLN A 209 7.68 20.44 -5.80
CA GLN A 209 9.09 20.04 -5.81
C GLN A 209 9.98 21.04 -6.57
N VAL A 210 9.48 21.61 -7.66
CA VAL A 210 10.19 22.68 -8.40
C VAL A 210 10.30 23.92 -7.53
N SER A 211 9.18 24.40 -6.95
CA SER A 211 9.19 25.59 -6.10
C SER A 211 10.05 25.40 -4.83
N LEU A 212 10.08 24.19 -4.26
CA LEU A 212 10.98 23.86 -3.14
C LEU A 212 12.45 23.91 -3.58
N GLY A 213 12.75 23.45 -4.79
CA GLY A 213 14.09 23.56 -5.38
C GLY A 213 14.51 25.03 -5.56
N ASP A 214 13.60 25.88 -6.02
CA ASP A 214 13.85 27.33 -6.21
C ASP A 214 14.14 28.01 -4.86
N VAL A 215 13.33 27.74 -3.83
CA VAL A 215 13.55 28.27 -2.47
C VAL A 215 14.89 27.79 -1.89
N ASN A 216 15.18 26.49 -1.98
CA ASN A 216 16.44 25.94 -1.47
C ASN A 216 17.66 26.52 -2.20
N GLY A 217 17.57 26.64 -3.52
CA GLY A 217 18.63 27.25 -4.34
C GLY A 217 18.88 28.71 -3.96
N TYR A 218 17.81 29.47 -3.75
CA TYR A 218 17.92 30.86 -3.29
C TYR A 218 18.54 30.99 -1.90
N VAL A 219 18.13 30.14 -0.96
CA VAL A 219 18.72 30.10 0.39
C VAL A 219 20.22 29.76 0.32
N GLU A 220 20.60 28.77 -0.47
CA GLU A 220 22.03 28.42 -0.67
C GLU A 220 22.82 29.59 -1.28
N GLU A 221 22.27 30.26 -2.29
CA GLU A 221 22.88 31.45 -2.90
C GLU A 221 23.06 32.58 -1.89
N MET A 222 22.03 32.88 -1.09
CA MET A 222 22.10 33.94 -0.08
C MET A 222 23.09 33.61 1.04
N ILE A 223 23.14 32.35 1.50
CA ILE A 223 24.14 31.92 2.49
C ILE A 223 25.57 32.12 1.95
N ASN A 224 25.83 31.68 0.72
CA ASN A 224 27.15 31.82 0.09
C ASN A 224 27.48 33.27 -0.22
N GLY A 225 26.50 34.08 -0.63
CA GLY A 225 26.61 35.49 -0.98
C GLY A 225 26.40 36.47 0.18
N GLN A 226 26.25 36.03 1.43
CA GLN A 226 25.86 36.87 2.56
C GLN A 226 26.77 38.09 2.77
N LYS A 227 28.06 37.94 2.55
CA LYS A 227 29.01 39.06 2.62
C LYS A 227 28.69 40.17 1.59
N VAL A 228 28.32 39.79 0.39
CA VAL A 228 27.95 40.72 -0.68
C VAL A 228 26.65 41.44 -0.36
N VAL A 229 25.63 40.68 0.08
CA VAL A 229 24.33 41.23 0.52
C VAL A 229 24.56 42.31 1.59
N LYS A 230 25.39 42.04 2.57
CA LYS A 230 25.70 42.99 3.66
C LYS A 230 26.48 44.22 3.20
N VAL A 231 27.45 44.06 2.34
CA VAL A 231 28.27 45.19 1.83
C VAL A 231 27.43 46.16 0.99
N PHE A 232 26.47 45.61 0.21
CA PHE A 232 25.59 46.44 -0.65
C PHE A 232 24.27 46.81 0.00
N CYS A 233 24.04 46.47 1.28
CA CYS A 233 22.80 46.77 2.02
C CYS A 233 21.53 46.26 1.29
N HIS A 234 21.60 45.08 0.71
CA HIS A 234 20.51 44.48 -0.09
C HIS A 234 19.62 43.50 0.71
N GLU A 235 19.63 43.54 2.05
CA GLU A 235 18.89 42.60 2.92
C GLU A 235 17.38 42.65 2.67
N GLU A 236 16.81 43.86 2.60
CA GLU A 236 15.34 44.01 2.42
C GLU A 236 14.92 43.45 1.06
N LYS A 237 15.69 43.70 0.00
CA LYS A 237 15.40 43.16 -1.31
C LYS A 237 15.49 41.63 -1.35
N SER A 238 16.49 41.07 -0.67
CA SER A 238 16.65 39.62 -0.58
C SER A 238 15.51 38.99 0.22
N ILE A 239 15.00 39.67 1.26
CA ILE A 239 13.83 39.21 2.02
C ILE A 239 12.57 39.25 1.15
N GLU A 240 12.38 40.26 0.33
CA GLU A 240 11.23 40.39 -0.57
C GLU A 240 11.25 39.27 -1.63
N GLU A 241 12.37 39.04 -2.29
CA GLU A 241 12.56 37.95 -3.27
C GLU A 241 12.34 36.56 -2.63
N PHE A 242 12.82 36.35 -1.40
CA PHE A 242 12.56 35.13 -0.67
C PHE A 242 11.06 34.93 -0.40
N LYS A 243 10.35 35.99 0.01
CA LYS A 243 8.90 35.93 0.26
C LYS A 243 8.13 35.54 -1.00
N GLU A 244 8.48 36.10 -2.16
CA GLU A 244 7.83 35.72 -3.41
C GLU A 244 8.03 34.23 -3.75
N LEU A 245 9.24 33.72 -3.58
CA LEU A 245 9.55 32.29 -3.82
C LEU A 245 8.80 31.40 -2.83
N ASN A 246 8.77 31.81 -1.56
CA ASN A 246 8.07 31.08 -0.50
C ASN A 246 6.55 31.08 -0.69
N ASP A 247 5.96 32.17 -1.18
CA ASP A 247 4.54 32.25 -1.53
C ASP A 247 4.21 31.32 -2.70
N LYS A 248 5.05 31.24 -3.71
CA LYS A 248 4.91 30.27 -4.81
C LYS A 248 4.95 28.82 -4.31
N LEU A 249 5.87 28.53 -3.38
CA LEU A 249 5.96 27.23 -2.74
C LEU A 249 4.69 26.95 -1.93
N PHE A 250 4.22 27.90 -1.11
CA PHE A 250 2.99 27.78 -0.32
C PHE A 250 1.80 27.42 -1.20
N HIS A 251 1.55 28.18 -2.27
CA HIS A 251 0.42 27.90 -3.18
C HIS A 251 0.53 26.55 -3.89
N SER A 252 1.74 26.14 -4.25
CA SER A 252 1.97 24.85 -4.88
C SER A 252 1.74 23.70 -3.89
N ALA A 253 2.21 23.85 -2.64
CA ALA A 253 2.04 22.88 -1.57
C ALA A 253 0.58 22.77 -1.12
N ASP A 254 -0.12 23.91 -0.95
CA ASP A 254 -1.55 23.94 -0.60
C ASP A 254 -2.39 23.17 -1.61
N ASN A 255 -2.22 23.46 -2.91
CA ASN A 255 -2.93 22.75 -3.96
C ASN A 255 -2.56 21.24 -3.99
N ALA A 256 -1.29 20.87 -3.81
CA ALA A 256 -0.89 19.48 -3.79
C ALA A 256 -1.56 18.71 -2.64
N ASN A 257 -1.52 19.29 -1.43
CA ASN A 257 -2.11 18.68 -0.22
C ASN A 257 -3.64 18.67 -0.27
N LYS A 258 -4.28 19.74 -0.79
CA LYS A 258 -5.73 19.81 -0.97
C LYS A 258 -6.25 18.64 -1.80
N PHE A 259 -5.64 18.37 -2.96
CA PHE A 259 -6.06 17.24 -3.80
C PHE A 259 -5.67 15.89 -3.19
N ALA A 260 -4.53 15.78 -2.50
CA ALA A 260 -4.13 14.54 -1.84
C ALA A 260 -5.10 14.17 -0.70
N ASN A 261 -5.44 15.14 0.14
CA ASN A 261 -6.25 14.91 1.35
C ASN A 261 -7.74 14.69 1.04
N ILE A 262 -8.24 15.12 -0.11
CA ILE A 262 -9.65 14.90 -0.51
C ILE A 262 -9.91 13.44 -0.93
N ALA A 263 -8.85 12.70 -1.29
CA ALA A 263 -9.00 11.33 -1.80
C ALA A 263 -9.61 10.37 -0.75
N MET A 264 -9.16 10.46 0.51
CA MET A 264 -9.68 9.59 1.58
C MET A 264 -11.15 9.84 1.92
N PRO A 265 -11.59 11.08 2.20
CA PRO A 265 -13.01 11.36 2.44
C PRO A 265 -13.92 10.97 1.26
N VAL A 266 -13.50 11.25 0.02
CA VAL A 266 -14.28 10.88 -1.15
C VAL A 266 -14.42 9.36 -1.26
N ASN A 267 -13.34 8.60 -1.06
CA ASN A 267 -13.40 7.15 -1.09
C ASN A 267 -14.36 6.59 -0.01
N ALA A 268 -14.31 7.14 1.20
CA ALA A 268 -15.20 6.72 2.29
C ALA A 268 -16.67 7.01 1.95
N GLN A 269 -16.98 8.18 1.40
CA GLN A 269 -18.37 8.53 1.06
C GLN A 269 -18.91 7.70 -0.12
N VAL A 270 -18.10 7.41 -1.13
CA VAL A 270 -18.51 6.51 -2.22
C VAL A 270 -18.77 5.11 -1.69
N GLY A 271 -17.96 4.64 -0.72
CA GLY A 271 -18.21 3.37 -0.02
C GLY A 271 -19.54 3.36 0.74
N ASN A 272 -19.83 4.42 1.50
CA ASN A 272 -21.11 4.56 2.21
C ASN A 272 -22.31 4.58 1.27
N ILE A 273 -22.22 5.33 0.15
CA ILE A 273 -23.28 5.37 -0.87
C ILE A 273 -23.46 3.98 -1.49
N SER A 274 -22.38 3.28 -1.81
CA SER A 274 -22.43 1.91 -2.31
C SER A 274 -23.17 0.99 -1.35
N TYR A 275 -22.85 1.07 -0.05
CA TYR A 275 -23.51 0.29 0.99
C TYR A 275 -25.02 0.55 1.03
N VAL A 276 -25.45 1.81 1.02
CA VAL A 276 -26.89 2.17 1.04
C VAL A 276 -27.61 1.65 -0.20
N ILE A 277 -27.02 1.78 -1.38
CA ILE A 277 -27.62 1.29 -2.62
C ILE A 277 -27.71 -0.24 -2.63
N VAL A 278 -26.67 -0.93 -2.18
CA VAL A 278 -26.67 -2.40 -2.06
C VAL A 278 -27.74 -2.84 -1.06
N ALA A 279 -27.91 -2.15 0.07
CA ALA A 279 -28.93 -2.46 1.05
C ALA A 279 -30.36 -2.25 0.50
N ILE A 280 -30.62 -1.15 -0.21
CA ILE A 280 -31.91 -0.87 -0.83
C ILE A 280 -32.24 -1.91 -1.92
N VAL A 281 -31.30 -2.15 -2.83
CA VAL A 281 -31.53 -3.09 -3.94
C VAL A 281 -31.62 -4.53 -3.40
N GLY A 282 -30.80 -4.90 -2.41
CA GLY A 282 -30.87 -6.18 -1.74
C GLY A 282 -32.23 -6.41 -1.09
N GLY A 283 -32.76 -5.40 -0.36
CA GLY A 283 -34.11 -5.44 0.21
C GLY A 283 -35.22 -5.59 -0.84
N ILE A 284 -35.12 -4.86 -1.96
CA ILE A 284 -36.09 -4.99 -3.07
C ILE A 284 -36.03 -6.39 -3.69
N LEU A 285 -34.83 -6.93 -3.92
CA LEU A 285 -34.66 -8.30 -4.47
C LEU A 285 -35.19 -9.37 -3.53
N ALA A 286 -34.96 -9.21 -2.23
CA ALA A 286 -35.50 -10.12 -1.20
C ALA A 286 -37.04 -10.13 -1.16
N ILE A 287 -37.66 -8.93 -1.20
CA ILE A 287 -39.13 -8.81 -1.21
C ILE A 287 -39.75 -9.42 -2.49
N ASN A 288 -39.07 -9.29 -3.62
CA ASN A 288 -39.55 -9.80 -4.91
C ASN A 288 -39.18 -11.29 -5.15
N GLY A 289 -38.48 -11.94 -4.21
CA GLY A 289 -38.09 -13.36 -4.33
C GLY A 289 -37.09 -13.61 -5.49
N ILE A 290 -36.36 -12.60 -5.93
CA ILE A 290 -35.39 -12.69 -7.02
C ILE A 290 -34.02 -12.97 -6.42
N GLY A 291 -33.53 -14.19 -6.51
CA GLY A 291 -32.23 -14.63 -5.98
C GLY A 291 -32.36 -15.58 -4.79
N SER A 292 -31.25 -16.10 -4.29
CA SER A 292 -31.19 -17.03 -3.15
C SER A 292 -31.50 -16.39 -1.77
N PHE A 293 -32.24 -15.31 -1.76
CA PHE A 293 -32.76 -14.68 -0.53
C PHE A 293 -34.11 -15.25 -0.19
N THR A 294 -34.13 -16.47 0.34
CA THR A 294 -35.30 -17.06 1.01
C THR A 294 -34.97 -17.27 2.47
#